data_419e7552a7c794c20b60d0f921deecbf
#
_entry.id   419e7552a7c794c20b60d0f921deecbf
#
_cell.length_a   1.000
_cell.length_b   1.000
_cell.length_c   1.000
_cell.angle_alpha   90.00
_cell.angle_beta   90.00
_cell.angle_gamma   90.00
#
_symmetry.space_group_name_H-M   'P 1'
#
loop_
_entity.id
_entity.type
_entity.pdbx_description
1 polymer ?
#
loop_
_entity_poly.entity_id
_entity_poly.type
_entity_poly.pdbx_seq_one_letter_code
_entity_poly.pdbx_strand_id
1 'polypeptide(L)'
;MAAESNYDVIVLGAGIMGSCAAHAAASRGATVLLLERFDLLHHLGSSNGLSRTIRDAYPKAHYPPMVRLARRLWSDAEADAGYRVLTPSAHLSIGRSSDASLLAAVRNGGGAEVDVDERWPGVFRVPDGWVTSVSELGGGVLNATKAVAMFQALAVSKGAVVRDNTEVVGIVKNKKAGENGVLVVTSKGEEFHGGKCIVTVGAWTSKLVKSVAGLELPIQPLHMLSLYWKIKPGHEGELTSEAGFPTFSSHGDPHVYSTPSLELPGLIKINYDSGPPCDPDRRDWSSGVADAAARVAGWIEEFMPGRVETAGGPVVRQSCMYSMTPDKDFFIDFLGGEFGRDVVLGAGFSGHGFKMGPAVGTILAEMAIHGEARTAAEAGVELQHFKISRFEGNPTGNKSKDD
;
A
#
# COMPACT_ATOMS: atom_id res chain seq x y z
N MET A 1 30.75 9.73 -26.53
CA MET A 1 29.37 9.25 -26.61
C MET A 1 29.21 8.30 -25.44
N ALA A 2 28.36 8.59 -24.47
CA ALA A 2 28.03 7.63 -23.41
C ALA A 2 27.36 6.43 -24.10
N ALA A 3 27.72 5.21 -23.72
CA ALA A 3 27.08 4.00 -24.23
C ALA A 3 25.58 4.09 -23.92
N GLU A 4 24.74 3.92 -24.94
CA GLU A 4 23.27 3.82 -24.75
C GLU A 4 23.04 2.61 -23.80
N SER A 5 22.63 2.91 -22.57
CA SER A 5 22.33 1.86 -21.58
C SER A 5 20.96 1.29 -21.89
N ASN A 6 20.91 0.13 -22.52
CA ASN A 6 19.69 -0.59 -22.81
C ASN A 6 19.33 -1.50 -21.64
N TYR A 7 18.10 -1.37 -21.12
CA TYR A 7 17.53 -2.22 -20.08
C TYR A 7 16.37 -3.04 -20.63
N ASP A 8 16.18 -4.25 -20.13
CA ASP A 8 14.98 -5.01 -20.45
C ASP A 8 13.73 -4.35 -19.83
N VAL A 9 13.89 -3.86 -18.59
CA VAL A 9 12.79 -3.22 -17.84
C VAL A 9 13.29 -1.96 -17.14
N ILE A 10 12.59 -0.86 -17.34
CA ILE A 10 12.76 0.36 -16.55
C ILE A 10 11.57 0.49 -15.60
N VAL A 11 11.84 0.64 -14.30
CA VAL A 11 10.82 0.80 -13.25
C VAL A 11 10.86 2.24 -12.75
N LEU A 12 9.72 2.91 -12.71
CA LEU A 12 9.58 4.28 -12.25
C LEU A 12 8.94 4.32 -10.86
N GLY A 13 9.66 4.93 -9.89
CA GLY A 13 9.27 5.05 -8.49
C GLY A 13 9.80 3.89 -7.63
N ALA A 14 10.70 4.19 -6.68
CA ALA A 14 11.32 3.22 -5.78
C ALA A 14 10.56 3.10 -4.43
N GLY A 15 9.24 3.34 -4.43
CA GLY A 15 8.36 2.94 -3.35
C GLY A 15 8.21 1.42 -3.27
N ILE A 16 7.35 0.92 -2.38
CA ILE A 16 7.20 -0.55 -2.19
C ILE A 16 6.86 -1.28 -3.49
N MET A 17 5.97 -0.74 -4.34
CA MET A 17 5.55 -1.41 -5.57
C MET A 17 6.68 -1.54 -6.57
N GLY A 18 7.39 -0.44 -6.84
CA GLY A 18 8.50 -0.45 -7.78
C GLY A 18 9.71 -1.22 -7.27
N SER A 19 10.02 -1.15 -5.98
CA SER A 19 11.09 -1.94 -5.38
C SER A 19 10.81 -3.45 -5.48
N CYS A 20 9.58 -3.88 -5.21
CA CYS A 20 9.15 -5.27 -5.41
C CYS A 20 9.15 -5.67 -6.89
N ALA A 21 8.72 -4.79 -7.80
CA ALA A 21 8.72 -5.06 -9.23
C ALA A 21 10.15 -5.19 -9.79
N ALA A 22 11.04 -4.29 -9.38
CA ALA A 22 12.45 -4.35 -9.76
C ALA A 22 13.13 -5.63 -9.27
N HIS A 23 12.90 -6.02 -8.00
CA HIS A 23 13.38 -7.28 -7.47
C HIS A 23 12.82 -8.48 -8.25
N ALA A 24 11.52 -8.51 -8.50
CA ALA A 24 10.86 -9.61 -9.21
C ALA A 24 11.35 -9.73 -10.66
N ALA A 25 11.58 -8.62 -11.35
CA ALA A 25 12.12 -8.62 -12.72
C ALA A 25 13.59 -9.05 -12.76
N ALA A 26 14.43 -8.50 -11.88
CA ALA A 26 15.85 -8.87 -11.79
C ALA A 26 16.03 -10.34 -11.40
N SER A 27 15.19 -10.87 -10.50
CA SER A 27 15.20 -12.30 -10.13
C SER A 27 14.83 -13.23 -11.28
N ARG A 28 14.20 -12.71 -12.34
CA ARG A 28 13.90 -13.43 -13.59
C ARG A 28 14.97 -13.25 -14.68
N GLY A 29 16.09 -12.62 -14.32
CA GLY A 29 17.24 -12.42 -15.21
C GLY A 29 17.13 -11.20 -16.13
N ALA A 30 16.12 -10.33 -15.95
CA ALA A 30 16.03 -9.10 -16.70
C ALA A 30 17.08 -8.07 -16.22
N THR A 31 17.65 -7.31 -17.15
CA THR A 31 18.42 -6.11 -16.84
C THR A 31 17.43 -4.99 -16.41
N VAL A 32 17.56 -4.49 -15.18
CA VAL A 32 16.59 -3.58 -14.58
C VAL A 32 17.22 -2.26 -14.19
N LEU A 33 16.56 -1.15 -14.55
CA LEU A 33 16.83 0.19 -14.04
C LEU A 33 15.64 0.65 -13.21
N LEU A 34 15.86 0.94 -11.92
CA LEU A 34 14.88 1.53 -11.02
C LEU A 34 15.20 3.00 -10.80
N LEU A 35 14.27 3.88 -11.15
CA LEU A 35 14.41 5.34 -11.06
C LEU A 35 13.50 5.89 -9.95
N GLU A 36 14.07 6.74 -9.08
CA GLU A 36 13.34 7.45 -8.04
C GLU A 36 13.54 8.97 -8.19
N ARG A 37 12.44 9.71 -8.10
CA ARG A 37 12.44 11.17 -8.22
C ARG A 37 13.22 11.87 -7.09
N PHE A 38 13.10 11.34 -5.87
CA PHE A 38 13.66 11.88 -4.64
C PHE A 38 14.80 11.01 -4.12
N ASP A 39 15.32 11.33 -2.92
CA ASP A 39 16.22 10.42 -2.21
C ASP A 39 15.54 9.07 -1.96
N LEU A 40 16.31 7.99 -1.92
CA LEU A 40 15.77 6.70 -1.51
C LEU A 40 15.20 6.78 -0.09
N LEU A 41 14.08 6.08 0.15
CA LEU A 41 13.37 6.05 1.44
C LEU A 41 12.85 7.42 1.92
N HIS A 42 12.65 8.37 1.02
CA HIS A 42 12.12 9.70 1.32
C HIS A 42 10.76 9.66 2.04
N HIS A 43 10.41 10.76 2.74
CA HIS A 43 9.15 10.91 3.47
C HIS A 43 8.03 11.60 2.67
N LEU A 44 8.17 11.74 1.38
CA LEU A 44 7.27 12.53 0.54
C LEU A 44 6.13 11.72 -0.09
N GLY A 45 6.25 10.39 -0.10
CA GLY A 45 5.29 9.47 -0.70
C GLY A 45 4.47 8.65 0.31
N SER A 46 3.96 7.51 -0.15
CA SER A 46 3.08 6.62 0.62
C SER A 46 3.81 5.43 1.25
N SER A 47 5.08 5.20 0.92
CA SER A 47 5.84 4.00 1.32
C SER A 47 6.73 4.21 2.55
N ASN A 48 6.81 5.43 3.06
CA ASN A 48 7.55 5.75 4.28
C ASN A 48 6.77 5.38 5.55
N GLY A 49 7.45 5.39 6.69
CA GLY A 49 6.85 5.25 8.01
C GLY A 49 7.26 3.98 8.73
N LEU A 50 6.81 3.89 9.99
CA LEU A 50 7.24 2.84 10.90
C LEU A 50 6.46 1.55 10.68
N SER A 51 5.14 1.61 10.51
CA SER A 51 4.30 0.42 10.45
C SER A 51 3.22 0.46 9.37
N ARG A 52 2.85 -0.72 8.87
CA ARG A 52 1.68 -0.97 8.02
C ARG A 52 1.00 -2.25 8.47
N THR A 53 -0.32 -2.23 8.53
CA THR A 53 -1.10 -3.42 8.84
C THR A 53 -1.19 -4.34 7.63
N ILE A 54 -0.93 -5.65 7.81
CA ILE A 54 -1.38 -6.69 6.91
C ILE A 54 -2.59 -7.38 7.53
N ARG A 55 -3.63 -7.63 6.73
CA ARG A 55 -4.85 -8.30 7.18
C ARG A 55 -5.51 -9.07 6.04
N ASP A 56 -6.16 -10.18 6.35
CA ASP A 56 -6.89 -11.02 5.41
C ASP A 56 -8.39 -10.65 5.33
N ALA A 57 -8.89 -9.92 6.33
CA ALA A 57 -10.27 -9.45 6.39
C ALA A 57 -10.53 -8.34 5.36
N TYR A 58 -11.14 -8.70 4.24
CA TYR A 58 -11.52 -7.78 3.17
C TYR A 58 -12.98 -7.97 2.77
N PRO A 59 -13.78 -6.88 2.63
CA PRO A 59 -15.16 -6.99 2.16
C PRO A 59 -15.25 -7.49 0.72
N LYS A 60 -14.31 -7.10 -0.15
CA LYS A 60 -14.23 -7.55 -1.55
C LYS A 60 -13.48 -8.86 -1.66
N ALA A 61 -14.14 -9.90 -2.19
CA ALA A 61 -13.63 -11.28 -2.24
C ALA A 61 -12.41 -11.48 -3.14
N HIS A 62 -12.11 -10.56 -4.03
CA HIS A 62 -10.94 -10.65 -4.92
C HIS A 62 -9.59 -10.27 -4.25
N TYR A 63 -9.61 -9.65 -3.04
CA TYR A 63 -8.38 -9.32 -2.32
C TYR A 63 -7.72 -10.46 -1.53
N PRO A 64 -8.45 -11.33 -0.80
CA PRO A 64 -7.82 -12.39 -0.03
C PRO A 64 -6.83 -13.28 -0.79
N PRO A 65 -7.08 -13.68 -2.06
CA PRO A 65 -6.08 -14.42 -2.86
C PRO A 65 -4.76 -13.63 -3.02
N MET A 66 -4.85 -12.32 -3.30
CA MET A 66 -3.67 -11.45 -3.45
C MET A 66 -2.93 -11.27 -2.12
N VAL A 67 -3.63 -11.15 -0.99
CA VAL A 67 -3.00 -11.06 0.34
C VAL A 67 -2.28 -12.37 0.69
N ARG A 68 -2.89 -13.54 0.43
CA ARG A 68 -2.24 -14.84 0.66
C ARG A 68 -0.99 -15.00 -0.19
N LEU A 69 -1.04 -14.61 -1.47
CA LEU A 69 0.14 -14.56 -2.33
C LEU A 69 1.21 -13.64 -1.75
N ALA A 70 0.82 -12.43 -1.34
CA ALA A 70 1.76 -11.47 -0.76
C ALA A 70 2.43 -12.00 0.50
N ARG A 71 1.70 -12.66 1.42
CA ARG A 71 2.28 -13.26 2.64
C ARG A 71 3.38 -14.27 2.33
N ARG A 72 3.16 -15.15 1.36
CA ARG A 72 4.18 -16.10 0.91
C ARG A 72 5.42 -15.36 0.40
N LEU A 73 5.23 -14.39 -0.49
CA LEU A 73 6.33 -13.63 -1.07
C LEU A 73 7.05 -12.71 -0.07
N TRP A 74 6.36 -12.23 0.99
CA TRP A 74 7.01 -11.57 2.12
C TRP A 74 7.95 -12.53 2.85
N SER A 75 7.48 -13.74 3.15
CA SER A 75 8.28 -14.77 3.82
C SER A 75 9.50 -15.17 2.99
N ASP A 76 9.34 -15.34 1.68
CA ASP A 76 10.44 -15.67 0.77
C ASP A 76 11.49 -14.53 0.75
N ALA A 77 11.04 -13.27 0.66
CA ALA A 77 11.93 -12.11 0.69
C ALA A 77 12.68 -11.95 2.03
N GLU A 78 12.01 -12.21 3.16
CA GLU A 78 12.62 -12.20 4.49
C GLU A 78 13.70 -13.29 4.62
N ALA A 79 13.45 -14.47 4.05
CA ALA A 79 14.42 -15.55 4.02
C ALA A 79 15.66 -15.19 3.17
N ASP A 80 15.43 -14.61 1.99
CA ASP A 80 16.51 -14.15 1.11
C ASP A 80 17.33 -13.01 1.72
N ALA A 81 16.68 -12.11 2.44
CA ALA A 81 17.32 -10.97 3.10
C ALA A 81 18.02 -11.33 4.43
N GLY A 82 17.66 -12.47 5.04
CA GLY A 82 18.20 -12.90 6.33
C GLY A 82 17.66 -12.14 7.54
N TYR A 83 16.56 -11.37 7.40
CA TYR A 83 15.91 -10.67 8.50
C TYR A 83 14.42 -10.44 8.26
N ARG A 84 13.66 -10.20 9.35
CA ARG A 84 12.22 -10.00 9.30
C ARG A 84 11.82 -8.53 9.24
N VAL A 85 10.74 -8.27 8.52
CA VAL A 85 10.03 -6.98 8.45
C VAL A 85 8.56 -7.14 8.83
N LEU A 86 8.04 -8.36 8.86
CA LEU A 86 6.67 -8.71 9.26
C LEU A 86 6.67 -9.31 10.67
N THR A 87 5.94 -8.67 11.59
CA THR A 87 5.60 -9.22 12.91
C THR A 87 4.15 -9.74 12.82
N PRO A 88 3.93 -11.06 12.93
CA PRO A 88 2.58 -11.63 12.92
C PRO A 88 1.78 -11.18 14.15
N SER A 89 0.47 -10.99 13.98
CA SER A 89 -0.48 -10.77 15.07
C SER A 89 -1.87 -11.25 14.66
N ALA A 90 -2.79 -11.40 15.61
CA ALA A 90 -4.21 -11.51 15.30
C ALA A 90 -4.71 -10.20 14.67
N HIS A 91 -5.84 -10.25 13.95
CA HIS A 91 -6.56 -9.07 13.47
C HIS A 91 -7.97 -9.06 14.04
N LEU A 92 -8.31 -7.99 14.77
CA LEU A 92 -9.63 -7.74 15.35
C LEU A 92 -10.42 -6.82 14.43
N SER A 93 -11.60 -7.25 14.04
CA SER A 93 -12.58 -6.41 13.32
C SER A 93 -13.70 -6.03 14.29
N ILE A 94 -14.01 -4.73 14.37
CA ILE A 94 -15.03 -4.15 15.25
C ILE A 94 -16.03 -3.39 14.39
N GLY A 95 -17.32 -3.53 14.62
CA GLY A 95 -18.32 -2.75 13.90
C GLY A 95 -19.76 -3.10 14.28
N ARG A 96 -20.72 -2.41 13.69
CA ARG A 96 -22.14 -2.69 13.93
C ARG A 96 -22.52 -4.07 13.35
N SER A 97 -23.37 -4.80 14.06
CA SER A 97 -23.87 -6.10 13.62
C SER A 97 -24.65 -6.05 12.29
N SER A 98 -25.13 -4.88 11.91
CA SER A 98 -25.82 -4.62 10.64
C SER A 98 -24.88 -4.15 9.49
N ASP A 99 -23.58 -3.98 9.75
CA ASP A 99 -22.63 -3.50 8.73
C ASP A 99 -22.29 -4.61 7.75
N ALA A 100 -22.81 -4.51 6.52
CA ALA A 100 -22.61 -5.50 5.47
C ALA A 100 -21.13 -5.65 5.06
N SER A 101 -20.38 -4.55 5.08
CA SER A 101 -18.94 -4.52 4.75
C SER A 101 -18.13 -5.30 5.80
N LEU A 102 -18.40 -5.06 7.10
CA LEU A 102 -17.80 -5.85 8.19
C LEU A 102 -18.11 -7.34 8.04
N LEU A 103 -19.39 -7.68 7.88
CA LEU A 103 -19.81 -9.09 7.77
C LEU A 103 -19.18 -9.80 6.57
N ALA A 104 -19.02 -9.09 5.45
CA ALA A 104 -18.32 -9.63 4.29
C ALA A 104 -16.82 -9.80 4.57
N ALA A 105 -16.18 -8.82 5.23
CA ALA A 105 -14.76 -8.90 5.59
C ALA A 105 -14.47 -10.08 6.54
N VAL A 106 -15.32 -10.28 7.53
CA VAL A 106 -15.21 -11.40 8.47
C VAL A 106 -15.34 -12.75 7.74
N ARG A 107 -16.38 -12.91 6.90
CA ARG A 107 -16.55 -14.15 6.10
C ARG A 107 -15.35 -14.43 5.20
N ASN A 108 -14.88 -13.43 4.48
CA ASN A 108 -13.78 -13.58 3.53
C ASN A 108 -12.41 -13.79 4.21
N GLY A 109 -12.24 -13.24 5.41
CA GLY A 109 -11.01 -13.33 6.20
C GLY A 109 -10.93 -14.50 7.16
N GLY A 110 -12.00 -15.32 7.28
CA GLY A 110 -12.05 -16.47 8.19
C GLY A 110 -12.06 -16.07 9.67
N GLY A 111 -12.61 -14.90 10.01
CA GLY A 111 -12.75 -14.43 11.38
C GLY A 111 -13.84 -15.15 12.15
N ALA A 112 -13.63 -15.34 13.45
CA ALA A 112 -14.61 -15.88 14.41
C ALA A 112 -15.01 -14.77 15.40
N GLU A 113 -16.26 -14.82 15.85
CA GLU A 113 -16.73 -13.94 16.91
C GLU A 113 -15.90 -14.14 18.19
N VAL A 114 -15.62 -13.06 18.89
CA VAL A 114 -14.79 -13.07 20.11
C VAL A 114 -15.39 -12.16 21.17
N ASP A 115 -15.33 -12.60 22.42
CA ASP A 115 -15.52 -11.73 23.57
C ASP A 115 -14.19 -11.02 23.87
N VAL A 116 -14.18 -9.72 23.62
CA VAL A 116 -12.95 -8.91 23.81
C VAL A 116 -12.61 -8.69 25.27
N ASP A 117 -13.58 -8.74 26.20
CA ASP A 117 -13.32 -8.63 27.64
C ASP A 117 -12.70 -9.91 28.20
N GLU A 118 -13.08 -11.09 27.69
CA GLU A 118 -12.43 -12.33 28.04
C GLU A 118 -10.98 -12.36 27.51
N ARG A 119 -10.77 -11.89 26.28
CA ARG A 119 -9.48 -12.00 25.60
C ARG A 119 -8.48 -10.89 25.95
N TRP A 120 -8.95 -9.67 26.09
CA TRP A 120 -8.15 -8.46 26.44
C TRP A 120 -8.87 -7.68 27.56
N PRO A 121 -8.83 -8.16 28.80
CA PRO A 121 -9.66 -7.67 29.90
C PRO A 121 -9.53 -6.15 30.11
N GLY A 122 -10.65 -5.45 30.03
CA GLY A 122 -10.76 -3.99 30.23
C GLY A 122 -9.99 -3.13 29.23
N VAL A 123 -9.53 -3.70 28.09
CA VAL A 123 -8.87 -2.94 27.03
C VAL A 123 -9.89 -2.27 26.11
N PHE A 124 -10.89 -3.01 25.67
CA PHE A 124 -11.93 -2.53 24.79
C PHE A 124 -13.26 -2.41 25.54
N ARG A 125 -14.03 -1.39 25.19
CA ARG A 125 -15.44 -1.24 25.54
C ARG A 125 -16.24 -1.23 24.25
N VAL A 126 -16.99 -2.30 23.99
CA VAL A 126 -17.77 -2.43 22.78
C VAL A 126 -19.22 -2.03 23.07
N PRO A 127 -19.79 -1.01 22.37
CA PRO A 127 -21.16 -0.56 22.60
C PRO A 127 -22.20 -1.61 22.19
N ASP A 128 -23.41 -1.50 22.73
CA ASP A 128 -24.54 -2.32 22.35
C ASP A 128 -24.82 -2.27 20.85
N GLY A 129 -25.10 -3.43 20.24
CA GLY A 129 -25.35 -3.56 18.81
C GLY A 129 -24.09 -3.60 17.93
N TRP A 130 -22.89 -3.59 18.55
CA TRP A 130 -21.64 -3.83 17.89
C TRP A 130 -21.20 -5.29 18.08
N VAL A 131 -20.42 -5.79 17.14
CA VAL A 131 -19.83 -7.13 17.16
C VAL A 131 -18.34 -7.05 16.95
N THR A 132 -17.66 -8.06 17.46
CA THR A 132 -16.22 -8.21 17.35
C THR A 132 -15.89 -9.57 16.77
N SER A 133 -14.92 -9.60 15.87
CA SER A 133 -14.45 -10.84 15.24
C SER A 133 -12.94 -10.84 15.13
N VAL A 134 -12.31 -11.95 15.42
CA VAL A 134 -10.87 -12.12 15.35
C VAL A 134 -10.48 -13.14 14.29
N SER A 135 -9.47 -12.82 13.51
CA SER A 135 -8.73 -13.74 12.65
C SER A 135 -7.34 -13.96 13.23
N GLU A 136 -7.07 -15.15 13.75
CA GLU A 136 -5.86 -15.46 14.55
C GLU A 136 -4.55 -15.30 13.75
N LEU A 137 -4.57 -15.73 12.51
CA LEU A 137 -3.41 -15.67 11.60
C LEU A 137 -3.55 -14.60 10.53
N GLY A 138 -4.67 -13.88 10.54
CA GLY A 138 -5.02 -12.92 9.50
C GLY A 138 -4.40 -11.55 9.65
N GLY A 139 -3.69 -11.28 10.75
CA GLY A 139 -3.08 -9.97 11.05
C GLY A 139 -1.57 -9.94 10.93
N GLY A 140 -1.03 -8.76 11.17
CA GLY A 140 0.41 -8.52 11.29
C GLY A 140 0.79 -7.07 11.05
N VAL A 141 2.01 -6.73 11.46
CA VAL A 141 2.60 -5.41 11.31
C VAL A 141 3.85 -5.50 10.45
N LEU A 142 3.89 -4.76 9.35
CA LEU A 142 5.05 -4.60 8.48
C LEU A 142 5.81 -3.32 8.86
N ASN A 143 7.11 -3.40 9.11
CA ASN A 143 7.97 -2.22 9.20
C ASN A 143 8.17 -1.65 7.79
N ALA A 144 7.50 -0.51 7.52
CA ALA A 144 7.35 -0.03 6.15
C ALA A 144 8.69 0.39 5.52
N THR A 145 9.44 1.28 6.17
CA THR A 145 10.73 1.77 5.64
C THR A 145 11.74 0.64 5.49
N LYS A 146 11.82 -0.25 6.50
CA LYS A 146 12.72 -1.41 6.46
C LYS A 146 12.35 -2.38 5.34
N ALA A 147 11.05 -2.56 5.08
CA ALA A 147 10.54 -3.42 4.02
C ALA A 147 10.88 -2.88 2.61
N VAL A 148 10.75 -1.56 2.40
CA VAL A 148 11.17 -0.94 1.13
C VAL A 148 12.68 -1.10 0.93
N ALA A 149 13.48 -0.78 1.95
CA ALA A 149 14.94 -0.95 1.92
C ALA A 149 15.34 -2.41 1.61
N MET A 150 14.62 -3.39 2.18
CA MET A 150 14.83 -4.80 1.90
C MET A 150 14.68 -5.13 0.42
N PHE A 151 13.58 -4.72 -0.21
CA PHE A 151 13.37 -5.00 -1.63
C PHE A 151 14.31 -4.23 -2.55
N GLN A 152 14.72 -3.01 -2.19
CA GLN A 152 15.76 -2.28 -2.91
C GLN A 152 17.10 -3.03 -2.86
N ALA A 153 17.52 -3.49 -1.68
CA ALA A 153 18.74 -4.27 -1.51
C ALA A 153 18.69 -5.60 -2.24
N LEU A 154 17.57 -6.31 -2.17
CA LEU A 154 17.37 -7.57 -2.92
C LEU A 154 17.38 -7.33 -4.43
N ALA A 155 16.79 -6.25 -4.94
CA ALA A 155 16.86 -5.92 -6.36
C ALA A 155 18.30 -5.68 -6.81
N VAL A 156 19.07 -4.89 -6.04
CA VAL A 156 20.48 -4.63 -6.32
C VAL A 156 21.31 -5.92 -6.27
N SER A 157 21.07 -6.80 -5.30
CA SER A 157 21.77 -8.10 -5.21
C SER A 157 21.51 -9.02 -6.40
N LYS A 158 20.40 -8.82 -7.11
CA LYS A 158 20.05 -9.51 -8.37
C LYS A 158 20.52 -8.76 -9.63
N GLY A 159 21.28 -7.68 -9.48
CA GLY A 159 21.88 -6.92 -10.58
C GLY A 159 21.06 -5.72 -11.07
N ALA A 160 19.98 -5.32 -10.39
CA ALA A 160 19.27 -4.10 -10.73
C ALA A 160 20.13 -2.86 -10.44
N VAL A 161 20.07 -1.88 -11.34
CA VAL A 161 20.64 -0.54 -11.13
C VAL A 161 19.57 0.35 -10.52
N VAL A 162 19.87 0.99 -9.40
CA VAL A 162 18.98 1.92 -8.72
C VAL A 162 19.55 3.32 -8.77
N ARG A 163 18.74 4.29 -9.21
CA ARG A 163 19.12 5.70 -9.28
C ARG A 163 18.06 6.56 -8.62
N ASP A 164 18.45 7.28 -7.62
CA ASP A 164 17.64 8.29 -6.94
C ASP A 164 17.85 9.69 -7.54
N ASN A 165 17.13 10.69 -7.02
CA ASN A 165 17.18 12.09 -7.51
C ASN A 165 17.09 12.20 -9.04
N THR A 166 16.30 11.27 -9.64
CA THR A 166 16.13 11.11 -11.08
C THR A 166 14.65 11.18 -11.44
N GLU A 167 14.17 12.38 -11.66
CA GLU A 167 12.77 12.66 -12.01
C GLU A 167 12.51 12.35 -13.48
N VAL A 168 11.60 11.41 -13.74
CA VAL A 168 11.12 11.10 -15.08
C VAL A 168 9.98 12.07 -15.44
N VAL A 169 10.12 12.73 -16.60
CA VAL A 169 9.13 13.68 -17.13
C VAL A 169 8.51 13.22 -18.44
N GLY A 170 9.07 12.20 -19.09
CA GLY A 170 8.58 11.67 -20.35
C GLY A 170 8.80 10.17 -20.51
N ILE A 171 7.84 9.53 -21.16
CA ILE A 171 7.94 8.17 -21.69
C ILE A 171 7.51 8.27 -23.15
N VAL A 172 8.35 7.86 -24.07
CA VAL A 172 8.09 7.93 -25.51
C VAL A 172 8.20 6.54 -26.11
N LYS A 173 7.30 6.19 -27.00
CA LYS A 173 7.40 4.94 -27.77
C LYS A 173 8.66 4.98 -28.65
N ASN A 174 9.49 3.96 -28.57
CA ASN A 174 10.62 3.85 -29.48
C ASN A 174 10.11 3.56 -30.91
N LYS A 175 10.39 4.50 -31.84
CA LYS A 175 9.92 4.42 -33.22
C LYS A 175 11.04 4.07 -34.22
N LYS A 176 12.23 3.74 -33.73
CA LYS A 176 13.30 3.29 -34.63
C LYS A 176 12.87 1.98 -35.28
N ALA A 177 13.04 1.88 -36.59
CA ALA A 177 12.62 0.69 -37.36
C ALA A 177 13.27 -0.60 -36.80
N GLY A 178 12.43 -1.54 -36.40
CA GLY A 178 12.85 -2.85 -35.84
C GLY A 178 13.09 -2.87 -34.33
N GLU A 179 12.98 -1.77 -33.60
CA GLU A 179 13.09 -1.73 -32.15
C GLU A 179 11.71 -1.54 -31.50
N ASN A 180 11.33 -2.50 -30.64
CA ASN A 180 10.21 -2.36 -29.73
C ASN A 180 10.73 -1.81 -28.40
N GLY A 181 9.89 -1.03 -27.67
CA GLY A 181 10.23 -0.54 -26.36
C GLY A 181 9.92 0.93 -26.17
N VAL A 182 10.55 1.51 -25.18
CA VAL A 182 10.32 2.87 -24.74
C VAL A 182 11.63 3.65 -24.53
N LEU A 183 11.55 4.94 -24.68
CA LEU A 183 12.55 5.91 -24.25
C LEU A 183 12.00 6.64 -23.03
N VAL A 184 12.70 6.58 -21.91
CA VAL A 184 12.40 7.31 -20.68
C VAL A 184 13.28 8.55 -20.61
N VAL A 185 12.66 9.72 -20.44
CA VAL A 185 13.32 11.03 -20.42
C VAL A 185 13.20 11.65 -19.03
N THR A 186 14.32 12.13 -18.49
CA THR A 186 14.38 12.78 -17.18
C THR A 186 14.31 14.30 -17.28
N SER A 187 14.00 14.96 -16.16
CA SER A 187 14.00 16.43 -16.06
C SER A 187 15.37 17.07 -16.28
N LYS A 188 16.45 16.28 -16.20
CA LYS A 188 17.83 16.69 -16.49
C LYS A 188 18.25 16.43 -17.95
N GLY A 189 17.34 15.93 -18.79
CA GLY A 189 17.62 15.60 -20.19
C GLY A 189 18.38 14.29 -20.40
N GLU A 190 18.50 13.44 -19.38
CA GLU A 190 19.04 12.09 -19.54
C GLU A 190 18.00 11.20 -20.21
N GLU A 191 18.47 10.28 -21.04
CA GLU A 191 17.64 9.35 -21.80
C GLU A 191 18.03 7.91 -21.49
N PHE A 192 17.04 7.05 -21.23
CA PHE A 192 17.20 5.63 -20.96
C PHE A 192 16.32 4.81 -21.89
N HIS A 193 16.94 3.85 -22.60
CA HIS A 193 16.21 2.94 -23.46
C HIS A 193 15.81 1.68 -22.68
N GLY A 194 14.55 1.27 -22.78
CA GLY A 194 14.03 0.07 -22.17
C GLY A 194 13.15 -0.74 -23.10
N GLY A 195 13.23 -2.06 -23.00
CA GLY A 195 12.29 -2.94 -23.68
C GLY A 195 10.87 -2.74 -23.16
N LYS A 196 10.73 -2.53 -21.85
CA LYS A 196 9.47 -2.30 -21.13
C LYS A 196 9.63 -1.24 -20.06
N CYS A 197 8.52 -0.62 -19.68
CA CYS A 197 8.46 0.31 -18.56
C CYS A 197 7.36 -0.10 -17.57
N ILE A 198 7.67 -0.09 -16.27
CA ILE A 198 6.71 -0.28 -15.18
C ILE A 198 6.54 1.04 -14.45
N VAL A 199 5.33 1.59 -14.43
CA VAL A 199 5.01 2.86 -13.79
C VAL A 199 4.39 2.62 -12.42
N THR A 200 5.09 3.02 -11.35
CA THR A 200 4.67 2.86 -9.95
C THR A 200 4.93 4.11 -9.12
N VAL A 201 4.67 5.29 -9.70
CA VAL A 201 5.01 6.59 -9.15
C VAL A 201 3.99 7.12 -8.12
N GLY A 202 3.16 6.24 -7.55
CA GLY A 202 2.26 6.56 -6.42
C GLY A 202 1.31 7.71 -6.71
N ALA A 203 1.29 8.72 -5.84
CA ALA A 203 0.39 9.87 -5.94
C ALA A 203 0.61 10.75 -7.19
N TRP A 204 1.75 10.65 -7.85
CA TRP A 204 2.07 11.38 -9.07
C TRP A 204 1.58 10.70 -10.34
N THR A 205 0.99 9.52 -10.25
CA THR A 205 0.63 8.69 -11.42
C THR A 205 -0.32 9.41 -12.38
N SER A 206 -1.39 10.06 -11.89
CA SER A 206 -2.33 10.77 -12.77
C SER A 206 -1.65 11.88 -13.56
N LYS A 207 -0.72 12.62 -12.93
CA LYS A 207 0.01 13.70 -13.60
C LYS A 207 0.93 13.16 -14.70
N LEU A 208 1.71 12.11 -14.39
CA LEU A 208 2.62 11.50 -15.36
C LEU A 208 1.85 10.86 -16.51
N VAL A 209 0.85 10.05 -16.24
CA VAL A 209 0.07 9.35 -17.28
C VAL A 209 -0.68 10.34 -18.17
N LYS A 210 -1.24 11.42 -17.60
CA LYS A 210 -1.86 12.48 -18.40
C LYS A 210 -0.84 13.16 -19.33
N SER A 211 0.38 13.41 -18.83
CA SER A 211 1.45 14.06 -19.62
C SER A 211 1.93 13.18 -20.76
N VAL A 212 2.14 11.88 -20.53
CA VAL A 212 2.78 10.99 -21.52
C VAL A 212 1.80 10.29 -22.47
N ALA A 213 0.56 10.09 -22.05
CA ALA A 213 -0.44 9.34 -22.81
C ALA A 213 -1.76 10.12 -23.06
N GLY A 214 -1.92 11.30 -22.50
CA GLY A 214 -3.18 12.05 -22.55
C GLY A 214 -4.33 11.41 -21.81
N LEU A 215 -4.08 10.33 -21.04
CA LEU A 215 -5.10 9.55 -20.33
C LEU A 215 -5.34 10.12 -18.94
N GLU A 216 -6.57 10.43 -18.62
CA GLU A 216 -6.99 10.85 -17.29
C GLU A 216 -7.41 9.63 -16.45
N LEU A 217 -6.62 9.31 -15.43
CA LEU A 217 -6.95 8.28 -14.46
C LEU A 217 -7.67 8.90 -13.27
N PRO A 218 -8.80 8.34 -12.79
CA PRO A 218 -9.53 8.85 -11.65
C PRO A 218 -8.81 8.50 -10.33
N ILE A 219 -7.64 9.07 -10.12
CA ILE A 219 -6.84 8.91 -8.90
C ILE A 219 -6.78 10.25 -8.19
N GLN A 220 -7.35 10.32 -6.98
CA GLN A 220 -7.30 11.49 -6.11
C GLN A 220 -6.31 11.23 -4.97
N PRO A 221 -5.18 11.96 -4.89
CA PRO A 221 -4.34 11.93 -3.70
C PRO A 221 -5.05 12.54 -2.50
N LEU A 222 -4.93 11.87 -1.33
CA LEU A 222 -5.41 12.36 -0.05
C LEU A 222 -4.24 12.53 0.92
N HIS A 223 -4.25 13.61 1.71
CA HIS A 223 -3.33 13.79 2.83
C HIS A 223 -3.78 12.91 3.99
N MET A 224 -2.92 12.00 4.42
CA MET A 224 -3.19 11.04 5.47
C MET A 224 -2.24 11.24 6.66
N LEU A 225 -2.70 10.84 7.83
CA LEU A 225 -1.92 10.96 9.06
C LEU A 225 -1.73 9.62 9.74
N SER A 226 -0.50 9.34 10.15
CA SER A 226 -0.21 8.34 11.16
C SER A 226 -0.09 9.03 12.51
N LEU A 227 -1.00 8.68 13.44
CA LEU A 227 -1.13 9.29 14.76
C LEU A 227 -0.70 8.28 15.82
N TYR A 228 0.27 8.67 16.66
CA TYR A 228 0.73 7.87 17.78
C TYR A 228 0.31 8.50 19.08
N TRP A 229 -0.43 7.75 19.88
CA TRP A 229 -1.05 8.16 21.12
C TRP A 229 -0.31 7.58 22.31
N LYS A 230 -0.20 8.32 23.39
CA LYS A 230 0.43 7.85 24.62
C LYS A 230 -0.46 6.81 25.31
N ILE A 231 0.14 5.69 25.68
CA ILE A 231 -0.50 4.69 26.51
C ILE A 231 -0.49 5.21 27.96
N LYS A 232 -1.59 5.03 28.71
CA LYS A 232 -1.67 5.45 30.11
C LYS A 232 -0.65 4.67 30.94
N PRO A 233 -0.06 5.33 31.97
CA PRO A 233 0.93 4.70 32.83
C PRO A 233 0.43 3.39 33.46
N GLY A 234 1.27 2.36 33.41
CA GLY A 234 0.97 1.01 33.91
C GLY A 234 0.29 0.08 32.92
N HIS A 235 -0.06 0.55 31.71
CA HIS A 235 -0.73 -0.24 30.67
C HIS A 235 0.13 -0.45 29.41
N GLU A 236 1.37 0.04 29.41
CA GLU A 236 2.24 0.03 28.23
C GLU A 236 2.51 -1.41 27.74
N GLY A 237 2.64 -2.36 28.68
CA GLY A 237 2.86 -3.76 28.35
C GLY A 237 1.65 -4.50 27.78
N GLU A 238 0.43 -4.02 28.03
CA GLU A 238 -0.81 -4.68 27.60
C GLU A 238 -1.08 -4.52 26.10
N LEU A 239 -0.62 -3.41 25.51
CA LEU A 239 -0.92 -3.04 24.12
C LEU A 239 0.23 -3.39 23.15
N THR A 240 1.10 -4.31 23.53
CA THR A 240 2.23 -4.76 22.71
C THR A 240 1.94 -6.05 21.94
N SER A 241 2.69 -6.30 20.86
CA SER A 241 2.63 -7.56 20.13
C SER A 241 2.99 -8.77 21.01
N GLU A 242 3.92 -8.59 21.97
CA GLU A 242 4.36 -9.63 22.89
C GLU A 242 3.23 -10.04 23.86
N ALA A 243 2.38 -9.09 24.25
CA ALA A 243 1.18 -9.37 25.05
C ALA A 243 0.02 -9.97 24.23
N GLY A 244 0.21 -10.16 22.93
CA GLY A 244 -0.84 -10.68 22.04
C GLY A 244 -1.90 -9.63 21.67
N PHE A 245 -1.60 -8.32 21.84
CA PHE A 245 -2.53 -7.28 21.39
C PHE A 245 -2.64 -7.31 19.86
N PRO A 246 -3.85 -7.23 19.28
CA PRO A 246 -4.07 -7.41 17.84
C PRO A 246 -3.79 -6.14 17.03
N THR A 247 -3.58 -6.29 15.72
CA THR A 247 -3.97 -5.20 14.82
C THR A 247 -5.49 -5.13 14.80
N PHE A 248 -6.07 -3.94 14.65
CA PHE A 248 -7.53 -3.85 14.53
C PHE A 248 -8.02 -2.86 13.49
N SER A 249 -9.25 -3.05 13.03
CA SER A 249 -10.02 -2.07 12.28
C SER A 249 -11.44 -1.99 12.83
N SER A 250 -11.89 -0.75 13.09
CA SER A 250 -13.24 -0.41 13.51
C SER A 250 -14.00 0.14 12.31
N HIS A 251 -15.02 -0.61 11.87
CA HIS A 251 -15.90 -0.25 10.77
C HIS A 251 -16.99 0.69 11.29
N GLY A 252 -17.15 1.84 10.65
CA GLY A 252 -18.09 2.88 11.06
C GLY A 252 -17.56 4.27 10.70
N ASP A 253 -18.18 5.30 11.25
CA ASP A 253 -17.69 6.68 11.18
C ASP A 253 -17.36 7.18 12.61
N PRO A 254 -16.08 7.41 12.91
CA PRO A 254 -14.90 7.28 12.03
C PRO A 254 -14.47 5.81 11.78
N HIS A 255 -14.00 5.52 10.56
CA HIS A 255 -13.28 4.28 10.30
C HIS A 255 -11.86 4.40 10.88
N VAL A 256 -11.57 3.62 11.91
CA VAL A 256 -10.33 3.66 12.67
C VAL A 256 -9.56 2.35 12.50
N TYR A 257 -8.24 2.42 12.42
CA TYR A 257 -7.38 1.24 12.41
C TYR A 257 -6.14 1.45 13.28
N SER A 258 -5.58 0.35 13.76
CA SER A 258 -4.45 0.38 14.69
C SER A 258 -3.45 -0.76 14.45
N THR A 259 -2.26 -0.52 14.97
CA THR A 259 -1.23 -1.55 15.17
C THR A 259 -0.86 -1.59 16.65
N PRO A 260 -0.43 -2.76 17.19
CA PRO A 260 0.17 -2.84 18.52
C PRO A 260 1.29 -1.81 18.71
N SER A 261 1.57 -1.46 19.97
CA SER A 261 2.79 -0.74 20.32
C SER A 261 4.00 -1.62 19.99
N LEU A 262 4.83 -1.19 19.07
CA LEU A 262 5.96 -1.96 18.56
C LEU A 262 7.22 -1.10 18.36
N GLU A 263 7.12 -0.02 17.57
CA GLU A 263 8.29 0.76 17.15
C GLU A 263 8.62 1.91 18.11
N LEU A 264 7.62 2.39 18.83
CA LEU A 264 7.73 3.53 19.77
C LEU A 264 7.19 3.09 21.12
N PRO A 265 8.07 2.65 22.05
CA PRO A 265 7.65 2.20 23.37
C PRO A 265 6.77 3.22 24.09
N GLY A 266 5.68 2.76 24.71
CA GLY A 266 4.71 3.62 25.39
C GLY A 266 3.74 4.39 24.48
N LEU A 267 3.85 4.24 23.16
CA LEU A 267 2.93 4.80 22.19
C LEU A 267 2.20 3.71 21.42
N ILE A 268 0.93 3.94 21.12
CA ILE A 268 0.13 3.10 20.21
C ILE A 268 -0.30 3.91 18.99
N LYS A 269 -0.25 3.28 17.83
CA LYS A 269 -0.71 3.88 16.59
C LYS A 269 -2.20 3.63 16.41
N ILE A 270 -3.00 4.70 16.42
CA ILE A 270 -4.45 4.64 16.12
C ILE A 270 -4.76 5.76 15.13
N ASN A 271 -5.29 5.40 13.96
CA ASN A 271 -5.45 6.29 12.82
C ASN A 271 -6.88 6.34 12.32
N TYR A 272 -7.23 7.49 11.75
CA TYR A 272 -8.43 7.67 10.92
C TYR A 272 -8.13 7.29 9.46
N ASP A 273 -9.00 6.49 8.83
CA ASP A 273 -8.81 5.99 7.46
C ASP A 273 -9.42 6.94 6.41
N SER A 274 -9.21 8.23 6.58
CA SER A 274 -9.59 9.27 5.62
C SER A 274 -8.73 10.52 5.79
N GLY A 275 -8.83 11.43 4.82
CA GLY A 275 -8.13 12.72 4.85
C GLY A 275 -8.57 13.62 3.71
N PRO A 276 -8.20 14.91 3.74
CA PRO A 276 -8.56 15.86 2.70
C PRO A 276 -7.81 15.58 1.39
N PRO A 277 -8.40 15.94 0.23
CA PRO A 277 -7.70 15.96 -1.05
C PRO A 277 -6.43 16.82 -0.98
N CYS A 278 -5.38 16.36 -1.63
CA CYS A 278 -4.13 17.12 -1.73
C CYS A 278 -3.51 17.05 -3.13
N ASP A 279 -2.63 17.99 -3.42
CA ASP A 279 -1.74 17.94 -4.57
C ASP A 279 -0.39 17.36 -4.14
N PRO A 280 0.14 16.30 -4.76
CA PRO A 280 1.40 15.69 -4.35
C PRO A 280 2.62 16.61 -4.49
N ASP A 281 2.53 17.68 -5.29
CA ASP A 281 3.60 18.68 -5.46
C ASP A 281 3.42 19.93 -4.58
N ARG A 282 2.20 20.17 -4.05
CA ARG A 282 1.86 21.34 -3.22
C ARG A 282 1.19 20.91 -1.93
N ARG A 283 1.91 20.11 -1.14
CA ARG A 283 1.38 19.51 0.08
C ARG A 283 1.27 20.49 1.22
N ASP A 284 0.07 20.66 1.74
CA ASP A 284 -0.15 21.29 3.03
C ASP A 284 -0.28 20.20 4.10
N TRP A 285 0.82 19.92 4.80
CA TRP A 285 0.86 18.93 5.88
C TRP A 285 0.15 19.36 7.16
N SER A 286 -0.42 20.56 7.23
CA SER A 286 -1.26 21.01 8.34
C SER A 286 -2.75 20.73 8.11
N SER A 287 -3.15 20.54 6.86
CA SER A 287 -4.55 20.34 6.48
C SER A 287 -5.12 19.04 7.05
N GLY A 288 -6.28 19.13 7.70
CA GLY A 288 -7.02 17.98 8.24
C GLY A 288 -6.46 17.39 9.54
N VAL A 289 -5.34 17.90 10.07
CA VAL A 289 -4.67 17.33 11.25
C VAL A 289 -5.55 17.37 12.50
N ALA A 290 -6.18 18.52 12.77
CA ALA A 290 -7.02 18.71 13.94
C ALA A 290 -8.29 17.85 13.90
N ASP A 291 -8.95 17.76 12.73
CA ASP A 291 -10.15 16.95 12.53
C ASP A 291 -9.84 15.46 12.71
N ALA A 292 -8.81 14.94 12.05
CA ALA A 292 -8.41 13.56 12.20
C ALA A 292 -8.06 13.19 13.65
N ALA A 293 -7.32 14.06 14.35
CA ALA A 293 -6.97 13.85 15.75
C ALA A 293 -8.22 13.85 16.66
N ALA A 294 -9.15 14.78 16.45
CA ALA A 294 -10.39 14.85 17.22
C ALA A 294 -11.28 13.60 17.04
N ARG A 295 -11.44 13.13 15.79
CA ARG A 295 -12.21 11.91 15.49
C ARG A 295 -11.61 10.67 16.14
N VAL A 296 -10.28 10.50 16.07
CA VAL A 296 -9.61 9.38 16.72
C VAL A 296 -9.67 9.49 18.24
N ALA A 297 -9.51 10.69 18.81
CA ALA A 297 -9.65 10.89 20.24
C ALA A 297 -11.04 10.48 20.75
N GLY A 298 -12.11 10.90 20.06
CA GLY A 298 -13.48 10.50 20.38
C GLY A 298 -13.66 8.99 20.34
N TRP A 299 -13.13 8.33 19.31
CA TRP A 299 -13.18 6.87 19.21
C TRP A 299 -12.41 6.20 20.37
N ILE A 300 -11.23 6.70 20.73
CA ILE A 300 -10.44 6.16 21.85
C ILE A 300 -11.23 6.29 23.17
N GLU A 301 -11.87 7.43 23.43
CA GLU A 301 -12.67 7.68 24.64
C GLU A 301 -13.89 6.74 24.74
N GLU A 302 -14.47 6.37 23.60
CA GLU A 302 -15.59 5.44 23.54
C GLU A 302 -15.14 3.98 23.69
N PHE A 303 -14.11 3.56 22.92
CA PHE A 303 -13.75 2.14 22.77
C PHE A 303 -12.56 1.68 23.62
N MET A 304 -11.65 2.60 24.02
CA MET A 304 -10.44 2.27 24.81
C MET A 304 -10.21 3.25 25.97
N PRO A 305 -11.23 3.64 26.74
CA PRO A 305 -11.19 4.78 27.68
C PRO A 305 -10.18 4.59 28.82
N GLY A 306 -9.84 3.36 29.13
CA GLY A 306 -8.95 3.01 30.24
C GLY A 306 -7.47 2.93 29.87
N ARG A 307 -7.08 2.97 28.60
CA ARG A 307 -5.76 2.55 28.15
C ARG A 307 -4.94 3.62 27.44
N VAL A 308 -5.57 4.58 26.79
CA VAL A 308 -4.90 5.56 25.91
C VAL A 308 -5.22 6.97 26.38
N GLU A 309 -4.23 7.86 26.40
CA GLU A 309 -4.39 9.28 26.72
C GLU A 309 -4.82 10.06 25.49
N THR A 310 -5.90 10.86 25.63
CA THR A 310 -6.42 11.74 24.57
C THR A 310 -6.22 13.22 24.84
N ALA A 311 -6.08 13.64 26.13
CA ALA A 311 -6.06 15.04 26.58
C ALA A 311 -4.91 15.83 25.99
N GLY A 312 -3.93 15.46 25.42
CA GLY A 312 -2.88 16.24 24.74
C GLY A 312 -2.86 16.04 23.24
N GLY A 313 -3.77 15.20 22.73
CA GLY A 313 -3.75 14.73 21.34
C GLY A 313 -2.62 13.74 21.09
N PRO A 314 -2.39 13.36 19.83
CA PRO A 314 -1.32 12.43 19.46
C PRO A 314 0.06 13.07 19.67
N VAL A 315 0.97 12.29 20.25
CA VAL A 315 2.36 12.71 20.56
C VAL A 315 3.20 12.78 19.29
N VAL A 316 3.02 11.83 18.37
CA VAL A 316 3.71 11.80 17.08
C VAL A 316 2.66 11.86 15.97
N ARG A 317 2.95 12.69 14.98
CA ARG A 317 2.13 12.86 13.77
C ARG A 317 3.05 12.72 12.56
N GLN A 318 2.72 11.80 11.68
CA GLN A 318 3.48 11.57 10.47
C GLN A 318 2.56 11.64 9.26
N SER A 319 2.84 12.58 8.36
CA SER A 319 2.09 12.76 7.13
C SER A 319 2.47 11.73 6.08
N CYS A 320 1.48 11.26 5.32
CA CYS A 320 1.66 10.45 4.13
C CYS A 320 0.55 10.75 3.12
N MET A 321 0.50 10.02 2.02
CA MET A 321 -0.57 10.17 1.01
C MET A 321 -1.21 8.84 0.70
N TYR A 322 -2.53 8.84 0.50
CA TYR A 322 -3.22 7.79 -0.27
C TYR A 322 -3.36 8.23 -1.71
N SER A 323 -3.49 7.27 -2.62
CA SER A 323 -3.83 7.48 -4.04
C SER A 323 -5.16 6.77 -4.27
N MET A 324 -6.27 7.51 -4.05
CA MET A 324 -7.62 6.95 -4.03
C MET A 324 -8.21 6.84 -5.42
N THR A 325 -8.81 5.70 -5.72
CA THR A 325 -9.73 5.49 -6.84
C THR A 325 -11.17 5.55 -6.35
N PRO A 326 -12.17 5.85 -7.20
CA PRO A 326 -13.57 5.91 -6.80
C PRO A 326 -14.12 4.63 -6.18
N ASP A 327 -13.65 3.48 -6.66
CA ASP A 327 -14.04 2.14 -6.20
C ASP A 327 -13.07 1.53 -5.18
N LYS A 328 -12.02 2.23 -4.81
CA LYS A 328 -10.92 1.78 -3.95
C LYS A 328 -10.13 0.57 -4.50
N ASP A 329 -10.38 0.14 -5.72
CA ASP A 329 -9.60 -0.90 -6.38
C ASP A 329 -8.38 -0.32 -7.11
N PHE A 330 -7.33 -1.12 -7.22
CA PHE A 330 -6.06 -0.74 -7.83
C PHE A 330 -6.16 -0.60 -9.34
N PHE A 331 -5.15 0.01 -9.95
CA PHE A 331 -4.82 -0.20 -11.36
C PHE A 331 -3.63 -1.14 -11.45
N ILE A 332 -3.81 -2.26 -12.15
CA ILE A 332 -2.77 -3.21 -12.54
C ILE A 332 -3.10 -3.61 -13.98
N ASP A 333 -2.52 -2.88 -14.95
CA ASP A 333 -2.90 -3.03 -16.35
C ASP A 333 -1.80 -2.53 -17.28
N PHE A 334 -1.92 -2.83 -18.56
CA PHE A 334 -1.15 -2.15 -19.59
C PHE A 334 -1.72 -0.76 -19.84
N LEU A 335 -0.83 0.22 -20.09
CA LEU A 335 -1.28 1.59 -20.37
C LEU A 335 -2.06 1.68 -21.69
N GLY A 336 -1.75 0.79 -22.64
CA GLY A 336 -2.44 0.75 -23.94
C GLY A 336 -2.05 1.91 -24.87
N GLY A 337 -2.97 2.30 -25.74
CA GLY A 337 -2.76 3.38 -26.71
C GLY A 337 -1.53 3.13 -27.60
N GLU A 338 -0.70 4.16 -27.80
CA GLU A 338 0.53 4.03 -28.60
C GLU A 338 1.59 3.12 -27.94
N PHE A 339 1.53 2.93 -26.62
CA PHE A 339 2.46 2.07 -25.91
C PHE A 339 2.09 0.59 -26.00
N GLY A 340 0.83 0.26 -26.32
CA GLY A 340 0.37 -1.12 -26.37
C GLY A 340 0.64 -1.86 -25.06
N ARG A 341 1.55 -2.83 -25.10
CA ARG A 341 1.97 -3.63 -23.94
C ARG A 341 3.39 -3.32 -23.46
N ASP A 342 3.96 -2.21 -23.87
CA ASP A 342 5.33 -1.84 -23.49
C ASP A 342 5.39 -1.02 -22.20
N VAL A 343 4.25 -0.48 -21.76
CA VAL A 343 4.12 0.22 -20.48
C VAL A 343 3.08 -0.48 -19.62
N VAL A 344 3.50 -0.91 -18.43
CA VAL A 344 2.65 -1.53 -17.40
C VAL A 344 2.45 -0.55 -16.25
N LEU A 345 1.22 -0.44 -15.75
CA LEU A 345 0.84 0.49 -14.71
C LEU A 345 0.47 -0.24 -13.42
N GLY A 346 1.06 0.17 -12.30
CA GLY A 346 0.65 -0.17 -10.94
C GLY A 346 0.35 1.09 -10.14
N ALA A 347 -0.94 1.41 -9.90
CA ALA A 347 -1.34 2.68 -9.32
C ALA A 347 -2.68 2.62 -8.54
N GLY A 348 -3.07 3.73 -7.90
CA GLY A 348 -4.38 3.85 -7.27
C GLY A 348 -4.59 2.90 -6.09
N PHE A 349 -3.58 2.71 -5.24
CA PHE A 349 -3.58 1.67 -4.19
C PHE A 349 -4.46 2.00 -2.98
N SER A 350 -5.19 3.07 -2.99
CA SER A 350 -6.32 3.43 -2.12
C SER A 350 -6.13 3.12 -0.63
N GLY A 351 -4.92 3.37 -0.11
CA GLY A 351 -4.59 3.21 1.32
C GLY A 351 -4.28 1.79 1.78
N HIS A 352 -4.50 0.77 0.97
CA HIS A 352 -4.34 -0.62 1.41
C HIS A 352 -3.39 -1.48 0.55
N GLY A 353 -2.65 -0.89 -0.40
CA GLY A 353 -1.76 -1.62 -1.29
C GLY A 353 -0.47 -2.13 -0.65
N PHE A 354 0.13 -1.42 0.31
CA PHE A 354 1.47 -1.70 0.82
C PHE A 354 1.70 -3.18 1.16
N LYS A 355 0.77 -3.80 1.88
CA LYS A 355 0.82 -5.20 2.30
C LYS A 355 0.87 -6.18 1.12
N MET A 356 0.39 -5.78 -0.05
CA MET A 356 0.36 -6.56 -1.28
C MET A 356 1.55 -6.26 -2.21
N GLY A 357 2.49 -5.44 -1.78
CA GLY A 357 3.64 -5.01 -2.57
C GLY A 357 4.36 -6.14 -3.31
N PRO A 358 4.77 -7.24 -2.65
CA PRO A 358 5.45 -8.34 -3.33
C PRO A 358 4.58 -9.05 -4.38
N ALA A 359 3.29 -9.24 -4.10
CA ALA A 359 2.36 -9.84 -5.07
C ALA A 359 2.16 -8.92 -6.28
N VAL A 360 1.86 -7.64 -6.04
CA VAL A 360 1.69 -6.65 -7.11
C VAL A 360 2.99 -6.48 -7.90
N GLY A 361 4.15 -6.36 -7.24
CA GLY A 361 5.43 -6.23 -7.91
C GLY A 361 5.75 -7.42 -8.81
N THR A 362 5.47 -8.64 -8.35
CA THR A 362 5.62 -9.86 -9.16
C THR A 362 4.69 -9.86 -10.37
N ILE A 363 3.42 -9.49 -10.18
CA ILE A 363 2.43 -9.38 -11.27
C ILE A 363 2.89 -8.37 -12.33
N LEU A 364 3.29 -7.17 -11.91
CA LEU A 364 3.77 -6.13 -12.82
C LEU A 364 5.03 -6.57 -13.60
N ALA A 365 5.97 -7.23 -12.93
CA ALA A 365 7.18 -7.75 -13.57
C ALA A 365 6.86 -8.84 -14.62
N GLU A 366 5.97 -9.78 -14.29
CA GLU A 366 5.55 -10.82 -15.23
C GLU A 366 4.78 -10.24 -16.42
N MET A 367 3.88 -9.29 -16.18
CA MET A 367 3.19 -8.59 -17.27
C MET A 367 4.18 -7.89 -18.19
N ALA A 368 5.19 -7.23 -17.65
CA ALA A 368 6.21 -6.55 -18.47
C ALA A 368 7.05 -7.53 -19.27
N ILE A 369 7.54 -8.61 -18.66
CA ILE A 369 8.48 -9.55 -19.30
C ILE A 369 7.77 -10.54 -20.22
N HIS A 370 6.66 -11.11 -19.77
CA HIS A 370 5.96 -12.20 -20.47
C HIS A 370 4.65 -11.76 -21.14
N GLY A 371 4.17 -10.56 -20.82
CA GLY A 371 2.87 -10.05 -21.28
C GLY A 371 1.67 -10.64 -20.54
N GLU A 372 1.88 -11.50 -19.54
CA GLU A 372 0.84 -12.12 -18.70
C GLU A 372 1.39 -12.34 -17.29
N ALA A 373 0.50 -12.44 -16.30
CA ALA A 373 0.87 -12.66 -14.90
C ALA A 373 0.48 -14.10 -14.49
N ARG A 374 1.39 -15.06 -14.67
CA ARG A 374 1.17 -16.48 -14.35
C ARG A 374 0.99 -16.71 -12.87
N THR A 375 1.84 -16.10 -12.05
CA THR A 375 1.75 -16.20 -10.58
C THR A 375 0.40 -15.70 -10.05
N ALA A 376 -0.19 -14.67 -10.67
CA ALA A 376 -1.54 -14.22 -10.34
C ALA A 376 -2.60 -15.28 -10.63
N ALA A 377 -2.55 -15.86 -11.84
CA ALA A 377 -3.50 -16.89 -12.26
C ALA A 377 -3.44 -18.14 -11.36
N GLU A 378 -2.23 -18.62 -11.05
CA GLU A 378 -1.99 -19.75 -10.15
C GLU A 378 -2.48 -19.50 -8.72
N ALA A 379 -2.40 -18.25 -8.24
CA ALA A 379 -2.88 -17.84 -6.93
C ALA A 379 -4.38 -17.50 -6.89
N GLY A 380 -5.09 -17.55 -8.01
CA GLY A 380 -6.49 -17.17 -8.10
C GLY A 380 -6.74 -15.67 -7.98
N VAL A 381 -5.77 -14.84 -8.36
CA VAL A 381 -5.91 -13.38 -8.38
C VAL A 381 -6.55 -12.93 -9.69
N GLU A 382 -7.73 -12.36 -9.60
CA GLU A 382 -8.54 -11.94 -10.74
C GLU A 382 -8.18 -10.52 -11.19
N LEU A 383 -7.30 -10.38 -12.19
CA LEU A 383 -6.80 -9.08 -12.67
C LEU A 383 -7.87 -8.24 -13.40
N GLN A 384 -8.99 -8.81 -13.77
CA GLN A 384 -10.09 -8.08 -14.41
C GLN A 384 -10.63 -6.93 -13.55
N HIS A 385 -10.56 -7.05 -12.21
CA HIS A 385 -10.98 -6.00 -11.28
C HIS A 385 -10.05 -4.78 -11.27
N PHE A 386 -8.85 -4.91 -11.81
CA PHE A 386 -7.80 -3.89 -11.75
C PHE A 386 -7.52 -3.21 -13.09
N LYS A 387 -8.31 -3.50 -14.12
CA LYS A 387 -8.16 -2.90 -15.45
C LYS A 387 -8.52 -1.43 -15.47
N ILE A 388 -7.81 -0.67 -16.32
CA ILE A 388 -8.11 0.76 -16.57
C ILE A 388 -9.52 0.89 -17.18
N SER A 389 -9.89 -0.01 -18.09
CA SER A 389 -11.16 0.00 -18.81
C SER A 389 -12.41 -0.12 -17.92
N ARG A 390 -12.28 -0.50 -16.62
CA ARG A 390 -13.43 -0.55 -15.72
C ARG A 390 -14.08 0.82 -15.48
N PHE A 391 -13.38 1.89 -15.82
CA PHE A 391 -13.90 3.26 -15.74
C PHE A 391 -14.42 3.80 -17.08
N GLU A 392 -14.33 3.05 -18.17
CA GLU A 392 -14.88 3.43 -19.47
C GLU A 392 -16.41 3.46 -19.43
N GLY A 393 -16.99 4.67 -19.53
CA GLY A 393 -18.44 4.86 -19.41
C GLY A 393 -19.01 4.59 -18.00
N ASN A 394 -18.17 4.31 -17.02
CA ASN A 394 -18.56 3.99 -15.64
C ASN A 394 -17.66 4.75 -14.62
N PRO A 395 -18.02 5.95 -14.20
CA PRO A 395 -17.18 6.76 -13.32
C PRO A 395 -17.00 6.18 -11.91
N THR A 396 -17.80 5.20 -11.52
CA THR A 396 -17.75 4.55 -10.21
C THR A 396 -16.94 3.26 -10.18
N GLY A 397 -16.50 2.75 -11.36
CA GLY A 397 -15.73 1.51 -11.45
C GLY A 397 -16.47 0.31 -10.88
N ASN A 398 -15.80 -0.47 -10.05
CA ASN A 398 -16.35 -1.66 -9.38
C ASN A 398 -17.14 -1.34 -8.11
N LYS A 399 -17.45 -0.07 -7.82
CA LYS A 399 -18.22 0.30 -6.62
C LYS A 399 -19.60 -0.35 -6.68
N SER A 400 -19.94 -1.11 -5.62
CA SER A 400 -21.27 -1.68 -5.48
C SER A 400 -22.26 -0.64 -4.95
N LYS A 401 -23.56 -0.93 -5.04
CA LYS A 401 -24.58 -0.04 -4.47
C LYS A 401 -24.55 -0.04 -2.94
N ASP A 402 -23.86 -1.01 -2.36
CA ASP A 402 -23.75 -1.23 -0.90
C ASP A 402 -22.40 -0.71 -0.34
N ASP A 403 -21.50 -0.17 -1.18
CA ASP A 403 -20.26 0.52 -0.84
C ASP A 403 -20.50 2.04 -0.68
#